data_905fa6c6580db1dc144b05080a905b08
#
_entry.id   905fa6c6580db1dc144b05080a905b08
#
_cell.length_a   1.000
_cell.length_b   1.000
_cell.length_c   1.000
_cell.angle_alpha   90.00
_cell.angle_beta   90.00
_cell.angle_gamma   90.00
#
_symmetry.space_group_name_H-M   'P 1'
#
loop_
_entity.id
_entity.type
_entity.pdbx_description
1 polymer ?
#
loop_
_entity_poly.entity_id
_entity_poly.type
_entity_poly.pdbx_seq_one_letter_code
_entity_poly.pdbx_strand_id
1 'polypeptide(L)'
;MSTMSESFATAGSLIVAADPNLLHIVALSLQVSLTAVFLAACLGLPIGAAVAVGRFPGRKPLTVILNGMMGLPPVVIGLLVYLLLSRAGPLGSFGLLFTPTAMVIAQVVLITPIIAALSRQIVADAWRDYEEQLRSLGASTPRAALTLLVDTRFSLSTAVLAGLGRAVAEVGAVMIVGGNIDGVTRVMTTSIALETSKGDLPLALALGFILISIVLILNALAHVVREWAVRRHG
;
A
#
# COMPACT_ATOMS: atom_id res chain seq x y z
N MET A 1 -14.31 -18.44 -29.26
CA MET A 1 -13.63 -18.57 -27.94
C MET A 1 -12.21 -19.03 -28.25
N SER A 2 -11.22 -18.21 -27.97
CA SER A 2 -9.82 -18.60 -28.08
C SER A 2 -9.54 -19.77 -27.14
N THR A 3 -8.76 -20.74 -27.59
CA THR A 3 -8.33 -21.82 -26.71
C THR A 3 -7.43 -21.25 -25.58
N MET A 4 -7.37 -21.92 -24.46
CA MET A 4 -6.54 -21.49 -23.34
C MET A 4 -5.08 -21.27 -23.76
N SER A 5 -4.55 -22.15 -24.62
CA SER A 5 -3.19 -22.04 -25.17
C SER A 5 -3.00 -20.81 -26.06
N GLU A 6 -3.99 -20.45 -26.89
CA GLU A 6 -3.93 -19.23 -27.70
C GLU A 6 -3.94 -17.97 -26.85
N SER A 7 -4.73 -17.94 -25.77
CA SER A 7 -4.76 -16.81 -24.81
C SER A 7 -3.39 -16.62 -24.14
N PHE A 8 -2.71 -17.69 -23.73
CA PHE A 8 -1.35 -17.61 -23.18
C PHE A 8 -0.31 -17.13 -24.19
N ALA A 9 -0.37 -17.64 -25.44
CA ALA A 9 0.54 -17.22 -26.50
C ALA A 9 0.36 -15.72 -26.84
N THR A 10 -0.88 -15.27 -26.95
CA THR A 10 -1.20 -13.87 -27.23
C THR A 10 -0.80 -12.96 -26.04
N ALA A 11 -1.02 -13.39 -24.81
CA ALA A 11 -0.55 -12.66 -23.62
C ALA A 11 0.98 -12.50 -23.64
N GLY A 12 1.72 -13.56 -23.96
CA GLY A 12 3.17 -13.49 -24.11
C GLY A 12 3.62 -12.51 -25.22
N SER A 13 2.94 -12.51 -26.35
CA SER A 13 3.26 -11.57 -27.45
C SER A 13 2.99 -10.12 -27.08
N LEU A 14 1.92 -9.81 -26.34
CA LEU A 14 1.62 -8.46 -25.84
C LEU A 14 2.70 -7.94 -24.90
N ILE A 15 3.23 -8.81 -24.03
CA ILE A 15 4.32 -8.45 -23.11
C ILE A 15 5.61 -8.18 -23.89
N VAL A 16 5.96 -9.05 -24.82
CA VAL A 16 7.20 -8.91 -25.63
C VAL A 16 7.13 -7.71 -26.56
N ALA A 17 5.96 -7.43 -27.14
CA ALA A 17 5.73 -6.28 -28.01
C ALA A 17 5.73 -4.94 -27.25
N ALA A 18 5.71 -4.97 -25.90
CA ALA A 18 5.65 -3.79 -25.05
C ALA A 18 4.53 -2.81 -25.47
N ASP A 19 3.31 -3.34 -25.61
CA ASP A 19 2.15 -2.56 -26.05
C ASP A 19 2.02 -1.24 -25.26
N PRO A 20 1.88 -0.07 -25.93
CA PRO A 20 1.84 1.21 -25.27
C PRO A 20 0.71 1.35 -24.23
N ASN A 21 -0.45 0.76 -24.48
CA ASN A 21 -1.59 0.81 -23.54
C ASN A 21 -1.28 -0.02 -22.30
N LEU A 22 -0.70 -1.21 -22.50
CA LEU A 22 -0.27 -2.09 -21.41
C LEU A 22 0.79 -1.39 -20.54
N LEU A 23 1.79 -0.76 -21.13
CA LEU A 23 2.83 -0.01 -20.42
C LEU A 23 2.25 1.17 -19.64
N HIS A 24 1.29 1.89 -20.20
CA HIS A 24 0.61 3.00 -19.51
C HIS A 24 -0.16 2.50 -18.27
N ILE A 25 -0.91 1.41 -18.39
CA ILE A 25 -1.64 0.80 -17.27
C ILE A 25 -0.67 0.36 -16.17
N VAL A 26 0.46 -0.26 -16.52
CA VAL A 26 1.49 -0.68 -15.57
C VAL A 26 2.11 0.52 -14.87
N ALA A 27 2.52 1.54 -15.63
CA ALA A 27 3.14 2.76 -15.10
C ALA A 27 2.20 3.48 -14.13
N LEU A 28 0.93 3.67 -14.51
CA LEU A 28 -0.07 4.31 -13.65
C LEU A 28 -0.33 3.49 -12.37
N SER A 29 -0.40 2.16 -12.47
CA SER A 29 -0.56 1.28 -11.30
C SER A 29 0.59 1.45 -10.31
N LEU A 30 1.83 1.45 -10.81
CA LEU A 30 3.01 1.62 -9.96
C LEU A 30 3.06 3.03 -9.36
N GLN A 31 2.77 4.05 -10.15
CA GLN A 31 2.75 5.44 -9.68
C GLN A 31 1.74 5.61 -8.54
N VAL A 32 0.51 5.15 -8.71
CA VAL A 32 -0.55 5.26 -7.68
C VAL A 32 -0.16 4.48 -6.43
N SER A 33 0.26 3.22 -6.58
CA SER A 33 0.57 2.36 -5.44
C SER A 33 1.81 2.83 -4.67
N LEU A 34 2.89 3.19 -5.36
CA LEU A 34 4.12 3.66 -4.71
C LEU A 34 3.92 5.00 -4.01
N THR A 35 3.19 5.94 -4.64
CA THR A 35 2.85 7.23 -4.03
C THR A 35 2.02 7.03 -2.76
N ALA A 36 1.00 6.16 -2.83
CA ALA A 36 0.14 5.87 -1.68
C ALA A 36 0.93 5.22 -0.54
N VAL A 37 1.80 4.25 -0.83
CA VAL A 37 2.64 3.59 0.18
C VAL A 37 3.63 4.56 0.82
N PHE A 38 4.26 5.43 0.01
CA PHE A 38 5.15 6.46 0.53
C PHE A 38 4.44 7.38 1.52
N LEU A 39 3.28 7.93 1.14
CA LEU A 39 2.49 8.80 2.02
C LEU A 39 1.98 8.04 3.25
N ALA A 40 1.52 6.81 3.08
CA ALA A 40 1.06 5.97 4.18
C ALA A 40 2.21 5.61 5.14
N ALA A 41 3.44 5.42 4.65
CA ALA A 41 4.62 5.19 5.48
C ALA A 41 5.02 6.46 6.26
N CYS A 42 4.99 7.63 5.61
CA CYS A 42 5.25 8.91 6.27
C CYS A 42 4.27 9.20 7.43
N LEU A 43 3.04 8.70 7.35
CA LEU A 43 2.03 8.83 8.40
C LEU A 43 2.07 7.65 9.38
N GLY A 44 2.06 6.44 8.86
CA GLY A 44 1.89 5.21 9.65
C GLY A 44 3.07 4.89 10.55
N LEU A 45 4.31 5.07 10.08
CA LEU A 45 5.49 4.79 10.89
C LEU A 45 5.57 5.67 12.14
N PRO A 46 5.44 7.01 12.05
CA PRO A 46 5.43 7.86 13.23
C PRO A 46 4.24 7.61 14.15
N ILE A 47 3.04 7.39 13.61
CA ILE A 47 1.84 7.08 14.40
C ILE A 47 2.08 5.78 15.19
N GLY A 48 2.56 4.73 14.54
CA GLY A 48 2.87 3.46 15.18
C GLY A 48 3.89 3.60 16.31
N ALA A 49 5.00 4.32 16.06
CA ALA A 49 6.04 4.57 17.05
C ALA A 49 5.52 5.41 18.23
N ALA A 50 4.75 6.45 17.96
CA ALA A 50 4.16 7.29 19.01
C ALA A 50 3.21 6.49 19.93
N VAL A 51 2.39 5.61 19.35
CA VAL A 51 1.51 4.72 20.13
C VAL A 51 2.31 3.66 20.89
N ALA A 52 3.44 3.18 20.34
CA ALA A 52 4.30 2.18 21.00
C ALA A 52 4.96 2.72 22.27
N VAL A 53 5.57 3.90 22.19
CA VAL A 53 6.37 4.50 23.27
C VAL A 53 5.51 5.36 24.22
N GLY A 54 4.43 5.94 23.68
CA GLY A 54 3.58 6.89 24.41
C GLY A 54 2.86 6.29 25.61
N ARG A 55 2.80 7.07 26.69
CA ARG A 55 2.03 6.76 27.90
C ARG A 55 0.90 7.78 28.03
N PHE A 56 -0.28 7.44 27.51
CA PHE A 56 -1.47 8.29 27.57
C PHE A 56 -2.73 7.48 27.83
N PRO A 57 -3.76 8.08 28.46
CA PRO A 57 -5.06 7.43 28.60
C PRO A 57 -5.65 7.17 27.20
N GLY A 58 -6.24 5.98 26.98
CA GLY A 58 -6.77 5.60 25.67
C GLY A 58 -5.79 4.85 24.75
N ARG A 59 -4.54 4.59 25.15
CA ARG A 59 -3.57 3.81 24.34
C ARG A 59 -4.09 2.41 24.00
N LYS A 60 -4.70 1.71 24.98
CA LYS A 60 -5.24 0.35 24.73
C LYS A 60 -6.36 0.34 23.68
N PRO A 61 -7.45 1.12 23.81
CA PRO A 61 -8.48 1.16 22.77
C PRO A 61 -7.96 1.66 21.42
N LEU A 62 -7.04 2.64 21.39
CA LEU A 62 -6.42 3.07 20.13
C LEU A 62 -5.65 1.93 19.45
N THR A 63 -4.94 1.10 20.21
CA THR A 63 -4.27 -0.09 19.69
C THR A 63 -5.26 -1.09 19.10
N VAL A 64 -6.39 -1.33 19.78
CA VAL A 64 -7.45 -2.21 19.28
C VAL A 64 -8.06 -1.67 17.99
N ILE A 65 -8.32 -0.37 17.93
CA ILE A 65 -8.83 0.30 16.73
C ILE A 65 -7.85 0.15 15.57
N LEU A 66 -6.56 0.47 15.76
CA LEU A 66 -5.54 0.32 14.71
C LEU A 66 -5.46 -1.11 14.18
N ASN A 67 -5.49 -2.11 15.07
CA ASN A 67 -5.47 -3.50 14.66
C ASN A 67 -6.77 -3.90 13.91
N GLY A 68 -7.93 -3.42 14.36
CA GLY A 68 -9.20 -3.64 13.69
C GLY A 68 -9.25 -2.99 12.30
N MET A 69 -8.64 -1.81 12.14
CA MET A 69 -8.57 -1.10 10.86
C MET A 69 -7.71 -1.82 9.81
N MET A 70 -6.83 -2.75 10.19
CA MET A 70 -6.12 -3.59 9.21
C MET A 70 -7.07 -4.46 8.37
N GLY A 71 -8.23 -4.82 8.94
CA GLY A 71 -9.25 -5.62 8.28
C GLY A 71 -10.36 -4.81 7.58
N LEU A 72 -10.19 -3.51 7.39
CA LEU A 72 -11.22 -2.67 6.75
C LEU A 72 -11.57 -3.18 5.35
N PRO A 73 -12.87 -3.34 5.02
CA PRO A 73 -13.30 -3.69 3.68
C PRO A 73 -12.98 -2.55 2.69
N PRO A 74 -12.17 -2.80 1.65
CA PRO A 74 -11.75 -1.74 0.73
C PRO A 74 -12.90 -1.04 0.01
N VAL A 75 -13.92 -1.80 -0.35
CA VAL A 75 -15.12 -1.28 -1.02
C VAL A 75 -15.82 -0.23 -0.15
N VAL A 76 -15.89 -0.47 1.17
CA VAL A 76 -16.51 0.48 2.12
C VAL A 76 -15.68 1.76 2.21
N ILE A 77 -14.35 1.64 2.29
CA ILE A 77 -13.47 2.82 2.31
C ILE A 77 -13.55 3.57 0.98
N GLY A 78 -13.54 2.85 -0.15
CA GLY A 78 -13.76 3.46 -1.47
C GLY A 78 -15.06 4.25 -1.53
N LEU A 79 -16.15 3.71 -1.01
CA LEU A 79 -17.44 4.39 -0.94
C LEU A 79 -17.40 5.64 -0.04
N LEU A 80 -16.78 5.55 1.12
CA LEU A 80 -16.64 6.70 2.02
C LEU A 80 -15.82 7.83 1.37
N VAL A 81 -14.68 7.49 0.76
CA VAL A 81 -13.85 8.47 0.04
C VAL A 81 -14.59 9.03 -1.17
N TYR A 82 -15.33 8.20 -1.89
CA TYR A 82 -16.19 8.65 -2.98
C TYR A 82 -17.21 9.68 -2.50
N LEU A 83 -17.92 9.42 -1.41
CA LEU A 83 -18.90 10.35 -0.85
C LEU A 83 -18.26 11.67 -0.41
N LEU A 84 -17.07 11.62 0.19
CA LEU A 84 -16.31 12.80 0.60
C LEU A 84 -15.88 13.66 -0.60
N LEU A 85 -15.44 13.04 -1.70
CA LEU A 85 -14.89 13.70 -2.89
C LEU A 85 -15.95 14.00 -3.96
N SER A 86 -17.19 13.46 -3.82
CA SER A 86 -18.28 13.70 -4.77
C SER A 86 -18.71 15.19 -4.76
N ARG A 87 -19.32 15.64 -5.86
CA ARG A 87 -19.80 17.04 -5.98
C ARG A 87 -20.72 17.48 -4.84
N ALA A 88 -21.47 16.56 -4.27
CA ALA A 88 -22.35 16.80 -3.11
C ALA A 88 -21.60 16.64 -1.77
N GLY A 89 -20.38 16.18 -1.78
CA GLY A 89 -19.56 15.95 -0.58
C GLY A 89 -18.78 17.19 -0.14
N PRO A 90 -18.23 17.17 1.09
CA PRO A 90 -17.53 18.31 1.67
C PRO A 90 -16.24 18.70 0.93
N LEU A 91 -15.62 17.78 0.20
CA LEU A 91 -14.39 18.00 -0.60
C LEU A 91 -14.68 18.04 -2.12
N GLY A 92 -15.95 18.10 -2.51
CA GLY A 92 -16.35 18.08 -3.93
C GLY A 92 -15.85 19.28 -4.74
N SER A 93 -15.63 20.42 -4.09
CA SER A 93 -15.07 21.63 -4.73
C SER A 93 -13.67 21.44 -5.32
N PHE A 94 -12.91 20.46 -4.84
CA PHE A 94 -11.56 20.16 -5.36
C PHE A 94 -11.58 19.39 -6.68
N GLY A 95 -12.71 18.82 -7.10
CA GLY A 95 -12.82 18.09 -8.38
C GLY A 95 -11.91 16.85 -8.50
N LEU A 96 -11.56 16.21 -7.38
CA LEU A 96 -10.59 15.11 -7.32
C LEU A 96 -11.15 13.75 -7.73
N LEU A 97 -12.48 13.57 -7.66
CA LEU A 97 -13.11 12.30 -7.98
C LEU A 97 -12.80 11.88 -9.43
N PHE A 98 -12.59 10.59 -9.66
CA PHE A 98 -12.19 10.00 -10.94
C PHE A 98 -10.83 10.48 -11.47
N THR A 99 -9.92 10.79 -10.56
CA THR A 99 -8.52 11.09 -10.87
C THR A 99 -7.57 10.12 -10.17
N PRO A 100 -6.30 10.00 -10.63
CA PRO A 100 -5.28 9.22 -9.91
C PRO A 100 -5.08 9.69 -8.46
N THR A 101 -5.27 10.98 -8.19
CA THR A 101 -5.17 11.54 -6.82
C THR A 101 -6.23 10.96 -5.89
N ALA A 102 -7.48 10.79 -6.35
CA ALA A 102 -8.52 10.14 -5.54
C ALA A 102 -8.16 8.68 -5.21
N MET A 103 -7.55 7.97 -6.17
CA MET A 103 -7.09 6.60 -5.97
C MET A 103 -5.97 6.55 -4.91
N VAL A 104 -5.01 7.48 -4.96
CA VAL A 104 -3.95 7.61 -3.94
C VAL A 104 -4.56 7.88 -2.56
N ILE A 105 -5.50 8.81 -2.44
CA ILE A 105 -6.17 9.13 -1.17
C ILE A 105 -6.84 7.87 -0.58
N ALA A 106 -7.62 7.14 -1.37
CA ALA A 106 -8.28 5.93 -0.91
C ALA A 106 -7.29 4.85 -0.45
N GLN A 107 -6.19 4.67 -1.18
CA GLN A 107 -5.13 3.74 -0.80
C GLN A 107 -4.39 4.19 0.45
N VAL A 108 -4.09 5.48 0.63
CA VAL A 108 -3.48 6.01 1.86
C VAL A 108 -4.34 5.71 3.08
N VAL A 109 -5.65 5.93 2.99
CA VAL A 109 -6.60 5.63 4.08
C VAL A 109 -6.58 4.14 4.45
N LEU A 110 -6.48 3.24 3.45
CA LEU A 110 -6.44 1.79 3.67
C LEU A 110 -5.10 1.30 4.23
N ILE A 111 -3.99 1.85 3.75
CA ILE A 111 -2.65 1.33 4.02
C ILE A 111 -2.07 1.90 5.31
N THR A 112 -2.37 3.16 5.64
CA THR A 112 -1.85 3.82 6.85
C THR A 112 -2.10 3.02 8.13
N PRO A 113 -3.30 2.50 8.42
CA PRO A 113 -3.54 1.67 9.60
C PRO A 113 -2.69 0.40 9.64
N ILE A 114 -2.47 -0.23 8.48
CA ILE A 114 -1.64 -1.44 8.38
C ILE A 114 -0.21 -1.14 8.78
N ILE A 115 0.38 -0.10 8.17
CA ILE A 115 1.76 0.31 8.48
C ILE A 115 1.86 0.77 9.93
N ALA A 116 0.89 1.54 10.44
CA ALA A 116 0.88 2.02 11.82
C ALA A 116 0.79 0.87 12.84
N ALA A 117 -0.08 -0.11 12.61
CA ALA A 117 -0.24 -1.26 13.51
C ALA A 117 1.03 -2.13 13.56
N LEU A 118 1.63 -2.41 12.40
CA LEU A 118 2.87 -3.20 12.31
C LEU A 118 4.06 -2.41 12.88
N SER A 119 4.18 -1.13 12.57
CA SER A 119 5.21 -0.25 13.15
C SER A 119 5.10 -0.19 14.67
N ARG A 120 3.87 -0.02 15.20
CA ARG A 120 3.61 -0.05 16.64
C ARG A 120 4.13 -1.35 17.29
N GLN A 121 3.88 -2.49 16.65
CA GLN A 121 4.32 -3.78 17.18
C GLN A 121 5.85 -3.86 17.23
N ILE A 122 6.52 -3.57 16.12
CA ILE A 122 7.98 -3.62 16.00
C ILE A 122 8.65 -2.67 17.01
N VAL A 123 8.17 -1.43 17.08
CA VAL A 123 8.72 -0.43 18.00
C VAL A 123 8.38 -0.76 19.46
N ALA A 124 7.22 -1.37 19.75
CA ALA A 124 6.88 -1.77 21.12
C ALA A 124 7.74 -2.94 21.62
N ASP A 125 8.17 -3.84 20.72
CA ASP A 125 9.10 -4.91 21.07
C ASP A 125 10.47 -4.31 21.41
N ALA A 126 11.02 -3.44 20.56
CA ALA A 126 12.27 -2.73 20.84
C ALA A 126 12.16 -1.83 22.08
N TRP A 127 11.03 -1.20 22.32
CA TRP A 127 10.81 -0.36 23.49
C TRP A 127 10.92 -1.17 24.79
N ARG A 128 10.44 -2.41 24.83
CA ARG A 128 10.59 -3.27 26.02
C ARG A 128 12.04 -3.56 26.36
N ASP A 129 12.90 -3.68 25.35
CA ASP A 129 14.31 -3.99 25.54
C ASP A 129 15.15 -2.76 25.92
N TYR A 130 14.80 -1.57 25.41
CA TYR A 130 15.60 -0.34 25.56
C TYR A 130 14.99 0.73 26.46
N GLU A 131 13.81 0.51 27.06
CA GLU A 131 13.10 1.53 27.83
C GLU A 131 13.94 2.07 28.99
N GLU A 132 14.53 1.18 29.80
CA GLU A 132 15.33 1.60 30.98
C GLU A 132 16.57 2.36 30.57
N GLN A 133 17.25 1.91 29.53
CA GLN A 133 18.45 2.55 29.00
C GLN A 133 18.14 3.94 28.43
N LEU A 134 17.13 4.08 27.60
CA LEU A 134 16.75 5.37 27.02
C LEU A 134 16.28 6.35 28.09
N ARG A 135 15.61 5.88 29.13
CA ARG A 135 15.18 6.71 30.26
C ARG A 135 16.35 7.16 31.14
N SER A 136 17.30 6.26 31.43
CA SER A 136 18.50 6.62 32.22
C SER A 136 19.35 7.67 31.49
N LEU A 137 19.35 7.65 30.15
CA LEU A 137 19.99 8.67 29.30
C LEU A 137 19.16 9.98 29.19
N GLY A 138 18.02 10.09 29.88
CA GLY A 138 17.17 11.27 29.84
C GLY A 138 16.43 11.50 28.53
N ALA A 139 16.24 10.45 27.69
CA ALA A 139 15.52 10.60 26.43
C ALA A 139 14.04 10.92 26.66
N SER A 140 13.56 12.00 26.06
CA SER A 140 12.13 12.32 26.03
C SER A 140 11.36 11.32 25.15
N THR A 141 10.05 11.14 25.40
CA THR A 141 9.20 10.23 24.62
C THR A 141 9.32 10.41 23.10
N PRO A 142 9.30 11.63 22.52
CA PRO A 142 9.50 11.82 21.09
C PRO A 142 10.89 11.41 20.60
N ARG A 143 11.94 11.70 21.37
CA ARG A 143 13.32 11.28 21.05
C ARG A 143 13.44 9.76 21.07
N ALA A 144 12.89 9.11 22.09
CA ALA A 144 12.89 7.65 22.19
C ALA A 144 12.15 7.01 20.98
N ALA A 145 10.98 7.54 20.60
CA ALA A 145 10.25 7.07 19.43
C ALA A 145 11.07 7.21 18.14
N LEU A 146 11.72 8.36 17.92
CA LEU A 146 12.56 8.60 16.75
C LEU A 146 13.80 7.69 16.74
N THR A 147 14.48 7.54 17.89
CA THR A 147 15.63 6.63 18.03
C THR A 147 15.24 5.21 17.66
N LEU A 148 14.12 4.72 18.20
CA LEU A 148 13.65 3.36 17.90
C LEU A 148 13.20 3.18 16.46
N LEU A 149 12.59 4.20 15.81
CA LEU A 149 12.30 4.16 14.37
C LEU A 149 13.57 3.98 13.54
N VAL A 150 14.65 4.68 13.90
CA VAL A 150 15.93 4.57 13.20
C VAL A 150 16.61 3.23 13.49
N ASP A 151 16.58 2.79 14.72
CA ASP A 151 17.18 1.52 15.15
C ASP A 151 16.48 0.31 14.49
N THR A 152 15.15 0.31 14.50
CA THR A 152 14.34 -0.77 13.92
C THR A 152 14.05 -0.61 12.42
N ARG A 153 14.70 0.33 11.70
CA ARG A 153 14.41 0.66 10.30
C ARG A 153 14.37 -0.54 9.36
N PHE A 154 15.22 -1.53 9.58
CA PHE A 154 15.23 -2.75 8.76
C PHE A 154 14.02 -3.65 9.02
N SER A 155 13.60 -3.76 10.28
CA SER A 155 12.36 -4.47 10.63
C SER A 155 11.12 -3.70 10.13
N LEU A 156 11.15 -2.37 10.19
CA LEU A 156 10.06 -1.52 9.68
C LEU A 156 9.89 -1.60 8.16
N SER A 157 10.92 -1.98 7.42
CA SER A 157 10.78 -2.25 5.98
C SER A 157 9.73 -3.33 5.69
N THR A 158 9.54 -4.31 6.60
CA THR A 158 8.50 -5.34 6.44
C THR A 158 7.09 -4.77 6.57
N ALA A 159 6.90 -3.76 7.42
CA ALA A 159 5.62 -3.06 7.54
C ALA A 159 5.29 -2.26 6.27
N VAL A 160 6.28 -1.60 5.68
CA VAL A 160 6.11 -0.87 4.41
C VAL A 160 5.83 -1.84 3.26
N LEU A 161 6.51 -2.99 3.22
CA LEU A 161 6.27 -4.03 2.22
C LEU A 161 4.88 -4.66 2.33
N ALA A 162 4.40 -4.88 3.55
CA ALA A 162 3.02 -5.34 3.76
C ALA A 162 2.01 -4.31 3.21
N GLY A 163 2.28 -3.01 3.44
CA GLY A 163 1.51 -1.91 2.85
C GLY A 163 1.58 -1.91 1.32
N LEU A 164 2.76 -2.15 0.73
CA LEU A 164 2.95 -2.21 -0.72
C LEU A 164 2.18 -3.39 -1.34
N GLY A 165 2.29 -4.58 -0.75
CA GLY A 165 1.52 -5.74 -1.19
C GLY A 165 0.02 -5.47 -1.17
N ARG A 166 -0.46 -4.78 -0.13
CA ARG A 166 -1.86 -4.35 -0.03
C ARG A 166 -2.25 -3.34 -1.11
N ALA A 167 -1.39 -2.35 -1.37
CA ALA A 167 -1.62 -1.31 -2.39
C ALA A 167 -1.73 -1.90 -3.80
N VAL A 168 -0.77 -2.75 -4.16
CA VAL A 168 -0.67 -3.33 -5.51
C VAL A 168 -1.81 -4.32 -5.81
N ALA A 169 -2.34 -4.99 -4.78
CA ALA A 169 -3.45 -5.93 -4.90
C ALA A 169 -4.85 -5.27 -4.81
N GLU A 170 -4.91 -3.93 -4.60
CA GLU A 170 -6.19 -3.26 -4.37
C GLU A 170 -7.01 -3.10 -5.65
N VAL A 171 -8.26 -3.51 -5.61
CA VAL A 171 -9.24 -3.41 -6.70
C VAL A 171 -10.41 -2.51 -6.33
N GLY A 172 -11.07 -2.83 -5.20
CA GLY A 172 -12.40 -2.32 -4.87
C GLY A 172 -12.45 -0.82 -4.64
N ALA A 173 -11.60 -0.31 -3.74
CA ALA A 173 -11.56 1.12 -3.45
C ALA A 173 -11.13 1.93 -4.67
N VAL A 174 -10.09 1.46 -5.37
CA VAL A 174 -9.55 2.12 -6.56
C VAL A 174 -10.58 2.18 -7.69
N MET A 175 -11.36 1.10 -7.89
CA MET A 175 -12.42 1.08 -8.90
C MET A 175 -13.54 2.08 -8.58
N ILE A 176 -13.94 2.20 -7.32
CA ILE A 176 -15.01 3.12 -6.90
C ILE A 176 -14.61 4.57 -7.09
N VAL A 177 -13.43 4.97 -6.60
CA VAL A 177 -13.00 6.37 -6.63
C VAL A 177 -12.37 6.79 -7.95
N GLY A 178 -11.80 5.83 -8.70
CA GLY A 178 -11.15 6.07 -9.98
C GLY A 178 -12.07 5.92 -11.18
N GLY A 179 -13.12 5.08 -11.10
CA GLY A 179 -14.07 4.85 -12.20
C GLY A 179 -13.52 4.04 -13.37
N ASN A 180 -12.30 3.50 -13.27
CA ASN A 180 -11.66 2.65 -14.31
C ASN A 180 -11.67 3.26 -15.72
N ILE A 181 -11.43 4.57 -15.83
CA ILE A 181 -11.47 5.34 -17.07
C ILE A 181 -10.22 5.05 -17.89
N ASP A 182 -10.41 4.71 -19.16
CA ASP A 182 -9.30 4.41 -20.07
C ASP A 182 -8.37 5.61 -20.26
N GLY A 183 -7.06 5.36 -20.24
CA GLY A 183 -6.04 6.39 -20.35
C GLY A 183 -5.94 7.36 -19.16
N VAL A 184 -6.80 7.26 -18.12
CA VAL A 184 -6.85 8.21 -17.00
C VAL A 184 -6.67 7.53 -15.64
N THR A 185 -7.51 6.54 -15.34
CA THR A 185 -7.55 5.90 -14.00
C THR A 185 -7.55 4.38 -14.06
N ARG A 186 -7.42 3.79 -15.27
CA ARG A 186 -7.35 2.36 -15.44
C ARG A 186 -6.00 1.84 -14.98
N VAL A 187 -5.99 0.98 -13.96
CA VAL A 187 -4.81 0.32 -13.39
C VAL A 187 -4.86 -1.18 -13.64
N MET A 188 -3.75 -1.90 -13.40
CA MET A 188 -3.65 -3.34 -13.70
C MET A 188 -4.80 -4.15 -13.09
N THR A 189 -5.07 -3.97 -11.80
CA THR A 189 -6.10 -4.75 -11.08
C THR A 189 -7.51 -4.48 -11.59
N THR A 190 -7.84 -3.23 -11.88
CA THR A 190 -9.17 -2.85 -12.41
C THR A 190 -9.32 -3.25 -13.88
N SER A 191 -8.22 -3.24 -14.65
CA SER A 191 -8.19 -3.73 -16.02
C SER A 191 -8.39 -5.24 -16.08
N ILE A 192 -7.68 -6.02 -15.23
CA ILE A 192 -7.87 -7.48 -15.15
C ILE A 192 -9.33 -7.82 -14.87
N ALA A 193 -9.97 -7.16 -13.92
CA ALA A 193 -11.37 -7.38 -13.59
C ALA A 193 -12.30 -7.07 -14.77
N LEU A 194 -12.06 -5.94 -15.47
CA LEU A 194 -12.86 -5.51 -16.61
C LEU A 194 -12.69 -6.47 -17.80
N GLU A 195 -11.46 -6.78 -18.21
CA GLU A 195 -11.18 -7.60 -19.39
C GLU A 195 -11.64 -9.06 -19.17
N THR A 196 -11.52 -9.57 -17.94
CA THR A 196 -12.11 -10.85 -17.57
C THR A 196 -13.63 -10.85 -17.75
N SER A 197 -14.32 -9.77 -17.35
CA SER A 197 -15.77 -9.65 -17.51
C SER A 197 -16.23 -9.50 -18.97
N LYS A 198 -15.38 -8.94 -19.83
CA LYS A 198 -15.60 -8.85 -21.29
C LYS A 198 -15.27 -10.15 -22.03
N GLY A 199 -14.53 -11.07 -21.40
CA GLY A 199 -14.03 -12.29 -22.03
C GLY A 199 -12.72 -12.11 -22.81
N ASP A 200 -12.05 -10.95 -22.71
CA ASP A 200 -10.70 -10.72 -23.24
C ASP A 200 -9.65 -11.30 -22.28
N LEU A 201 -9.57 -12.63 -22.29
CA LEU A 201 -8.65 -13.36 -21.43
C LEU A 201 -7.16 -13.12 -21.76
N PRO A 202 -6.72 -12.94 -23.03
CA PRO A 202 -5.33 -12.66 -23.35
C PRO A 202 -4.78 -11.42 -22.65
N LEU A 203 -5.49 -10.30 -22.70
CA LEU A 203 -5.07 -9.05 -22.05
C LEU A 203 -5.11 -9.16 -20.53
N ALA A 204 -6.16 -9.79 -19.97
CA ALA A 204 -6.27 -10.04 -18.53
C ALA A 204 -5.10 -10.89 -18.02
N LEU A 205 -4.72 -11.96 -18.74
CA LEU A 205 -3.59 -12.81 -18.40
C LEU A 205 -2.25 -12.07 -18.49
N ALA A 206 -2.03 -11.26 -19.55
CA ALA A 206 -0.81 -10.48 -19.72
C ALA A 206 -0.59 -9.54 -18.52
N LEU A 207 -1.63 -8.78 -18.16
CA LEU A 207 -1.59 -7.89 -16.98
C LEU A 207 -1.41 -8.66 -15.67
N GLY A 208 -2.03 -9.83 -15.53
CA GLY A 208 -1.90 -10.70 -14.36
C GLY A 208 -0.46 -11.21 -14.19
N PHE A 209 0.19 -11.67 -15.27
CA PHE A 209 1.60 -12.10 -15.22
C PHE A 209 2.54 -10.97 -14.89
N ILE A 210 2.34 -9.78 -15.46
CA ILE A 210 3.14 -8.60 -15.14
C ILE A 210 2.96 -8.24 -13.65
N LEU A 211 1.72 -8.20 -13.16
CA LEU A 211 1.42 -7.89 -11.77
C LEU A 211 2.11 -8.85 -10.79
N ILE A 212 1.98 -10.16 -11.03
CA ILE A 212 2.64 -11.19 -10.22
C ILE A 212 4.16 -11.02 -10.27
N SER A 213 4.73 -10.82 -11.46
CA SER A 213 6.17 -10.62 -11.64
C SER A 213 6.67 -9.39 -10.88
N ILE A 214 5.97 -8.27 -10.96
CA ILE A 214 6.30 -7.05 -10.22
C ILE A 214 6.26 -7.30 -8.70
N VAL A 215 5.21 -7.95 -8.20
CA VAL A 215 5.08 -8.27 -6.77
C VAL A 215 6.22 -9.16 -6.30
N LEU A 216 6.55 -10.20 -7.05
CA LEU A 216 7.66 -11.12 -6.72
C LEU A 216 9.01 -10.40 -6.74
N ILE A 217 9.28 -9.58 -7.76
CA ILE A 217 10.52 -8.82 -7.88
C ILE A 217 10.66 -7.82 -6.72
N LEU A 218 9.61 -7.07 -6.41
CA LEU A 218 9.64 -6.10 -5.31
C LEU A 218 9.89 -6.78 -3.96
N ASN A 219 9.24 -7.93 -3.71
CA ASN A 219 9.47 -8.69 -2.49
C ASN A 219 10.89 -9.31 -2.43
N ALA A 220 11.38 -9.83 -3.54
CA ALA A 220 12.74 -10.37 -3.62
C ALA A 220 13.80 -9.29 -3.38
N LEU A 221 13.67 -8.13 -4.04
CA LEU A 221 14.56 -6.98 -3.83
C LEU A 221 14.58 -6.52 -2.37
N ALA A 222 13.41 -6.42 -1.78
CA ALA A 222 13.29 -6.03 -0.39
C ALA A 222 13.92 -7.04 0.58
N HIS A 223 13.76 -8.34 0.30
CA HIS A 223 14.41 -9.40 1.06
C HIS A 223 15.95 -9.29 0.96
N VAL A 224 16.48 -9.13 -0.25
CA VAL A 224 17.91 -8.97 -0.49
C VAL A 224 18.48 -7.73 0.21
N VAL A 225 17.78 -6.59 0.10
CA VAL A 225 18.18 -5.33 0.77
C VAL A 225 18.21 -5.52 2.29
N ARG A 226 17.18 -6.19 2.85
CA ARG A 226 17.12 -6.48 4.28
C ARG A 226 18.29 -7.38 4.74
N GLU A 227 18.55 -8.47 4.03
CA GLU A 227 19.66 -9.38 4.38
C GLU A 227 21.01 -8.67 4.28
N TRP A 228 21.23 -7.91 3.21
CA TRP A 228 22.45 -7.14 3.05
C TRP A 228 22.65 -6.13 4.18
N ALA A 229 21.58 -5.45 4.57
CA ALA A 229 21.60 -4.48 5.65
C ALA A 229 21.90 -5.11 7.02
N VAL A 230 21.29 -6.27 7.33
CA VAL A 230 21.55 -7.02 8.57
C VAL A 230 23.00 -7.51 8.61
N ARG A 231 23.54 -8.04 7.51
CA ARG A 231 24.96 -8.50 7.46
C ARG A 231 25.97 -7.36 7.63
N ARG A 232 25.58 -6.11 7.35
CA ARG A 232 26.51 -4.96 7.39
C ARG A 232 26.46 -4.19 8.70
N HIS A 233 25.40 -4.33 9.48
CA HIS A 233 25.15 -3.56 10.69
C HIS A 233 24.77 -4.43 11.91
N GLY A 234 24.69 -5.74 11.77
CA GLY A 234 24.61 -6.75 12.82
C GLY A 234 25.96 -7.43 12.98
#